data_fc7a901a237affef207c99ab6b782759
#
_entry.id   fc7a901a237affef207c99ab6b782759
#
_cell.length_a   1.000
_cell.length_b   1.000
_cell.length_c   1.000
_cell.angle_alpha   90.00
_cell.angle_beta   90.00
_cell.angle_gamma   90.00
#
_symmetry.space_group_name_H-M   'P 1'
#
loop_
_entity.id
_entity.type
_entity.pdbx_description
1 polymer ?
#
loop_
_entity_poly.entity_id
_entity_poly.type
_entity_poly.pdbx_seq_one_letter_code
_entity_poly.pdbx_strand_id
1 'polypeptide(L)'
;MLVRERMSREPVTITSDVSVPDALRLMRERKVRRLPVLDSHGKLVGIVSDQDLLYASPSPVSSLSVWEMHYLLAKLKVEEVMTRKVITVTEDTPLEEAARIMADNKIGGLPVMREDKLVGIVTETDLFKAFLELLGARLPGVRVMALIPDAKGTLAKITNAVFGAGGNIMAFGQSRDASGTRWQVTLKVQDVPRAQLVEAIRPVVEDILDVREL
;
A
#
# COMPACT_ATOMS: atom_id res chain seq x y z
N MET A 1 -9.92 6.52 5.36
CA MET A 1 -10.37 5.32 4.58
C MET A 1 -10.31 4.09 5.46
N LEU A 2 -11.21 3.14 5.26
CA LEU A 2 -11.19 1.85 5.96
C LEU A 2 -10.70 0.75 5.03
N VAL A 3 -10.16 -0.32 5.60
CA VAL A 3 -9.66 -1.48 4.85
C VAL A 3 -10.71 -2.04 3.90
N ARG A 4 -12.00 -2.14 4.32
CA ARG A 4 -13.11 -2.62 3.46
C ARG A 4 -13.30 -1.86 2.15
N GLU A 5 -12.81 -0.62 2.08
CA GLU A 5 -12.95 0.23 0.88
C GLU A 5 -11.86 -0.05 -0.15
N ARG A 6 -10.78 -0.72 0.26
CA ARG A 6 -9.57 -0.93 -0.57
C ARG A 6 -9.14 -2.39 -0.70
N MET A 7 -9.55 -3.26 0.22
CA MET A 7 -9.20 -4.68 0.18
C MET A 7 -9.72 -5.37 -1.08
N SER A 8 -9.01 -6.38 -1.55
CA SER A 8 -9.54 -7.36 -2.49
C SER A 8 -10.47 -8.30 -1.71
N ARG A 9 -11.73 -8.36 -2.12
CA ARG A 9 -12.72 -9.29 -1.57
C ARG A 9 -12.51 -10.68 -2.15
N GLU A 10 -12.90 -11.73 -1.42
CA GLU A 10 -12.78 -13.12 -1.86
C GLU A 10 -11.37 -13.44 -2.36
N PRO A 11 -10.35 -13.34 -1.50
CA PRO A 11 -8.97 -13.55 -1.90
C PRO A 11 -8.77 -14.98 -2.42
N VAL A 12 -7.85 -15.16 -3.36
CA VAL A 12 -7.44 -16.50 -3.79
C VAL A 12 -6.77 -17.19 -2.61
N THR A 13 -7.24 -18.37 -2.26
CA THR A 13 -6.76 -19.16 -1.13
C THR A 13 -6.28 -20.54 -1.58
N ILE A 14 -5.51 -21.21 -0.75
CA ILE A 14 -5.08 -22.60 -0.95
C ILE A 14 -5.19 -23.38 0.35
N THR A 15 -5.08 -24.70 0.27
CA THR A 15 -4.91 -25.57 1.44
C THR A 15 -3.43 -25.84 1.71
N SER A 16 -3.11 -26.27 2.92
CA SER A 16 -1.72 -26.44 3.37
C SER A 16 -0.98 -27.61 2.69
N ASP A 17 -1.71 -28.56 2.13
CA ASP A 17 -1.20 -29.75 1.45
C ASP A 17 -0.83 -29.53 -0.03
N VAL A 18 -1.13 -28.34 -0.58
CA VAL A 18 -0.75 -27.97 -1.96
C VAL A 18 0.77 -27.93 -2.10
N SER A 19 1.28 -28.41 -3.25
CA SER A 19 2.72 -28.37 -3.53
C SER A 19 3.20 -26.93 -3.80
N VAL A 20 4.48 -26.65 -3.48
CA VAL A 20 5.11 -25.35 -3.78
C VAL A 20 5.01 -24.96 -5.26
N PRO A 21 5.28 -25.87 -6.24
CA PRO A 21 5.11 -25.55 -7.65
C PRO A 21 3.68 -25.19 -8.05
N ASP A 22 2.69 -25.90 -7.49
CA ASP A 22 1.27 -25.61 -7.77
C ASP A 22 0.83 -24.28 -7.19
N ALA A 23 1.28 -23.93 -5.99
CA ALA A 23 1.05 -22.63 -5.38
C ALA A 23 1.66 -21.48 -6.23
N LEU A 24 2.89 -21.64 -6.72
CA LEU A 24 3.54 -20.68 -7.62
C LEU A 24 2.78 -20.55 -8.94
N ARG A 25 2.30 -21.66 -9.51
CA ARG A 25 1.49 -21.66 -10.72
C ARG A 25 0.20 -20.86 -10.49
N LEU A 26 -0.52 -21.15 -9.40
CA LEU A 26 -1.75 -20.44 -9.03
C LEU A 26 -1.53 -18.94 -8.85
N MET A 27 -0.43 -18.54 -8.18
CA MET A 27 -0.08 -17.12 -8.03
C MET A 27 0.11 -16.42 -9.39
N ARG A 28 0.78 -17.07 -10.36
CA ARG A 28 0.99 -16.54 -11.72
C ARG A 28 -0.32 -16.42 -12.49
N GLU A 29 -1.14 -17.48 -12.49
CA GLU A 29 -2.43 -17.52 -13.20
C GLU A 29 -3.38 -16.46 -12.66
N ARG A 30 -3.45 -16.29 -11.36
CA ARG A 30 -4.32 -15.33 -10.68
C ARG A 30 -3.69 -13.95 -10.51
N LYS A 31 -2.42 -13.77 -10.91
CA LYS A 31 -1.65 -12.52 -10.79
C LYS A 31 -1.62 -11.98 -9.35
N VAL A 32 -1.48 -12.86 -8.38
CA VAL A 32 -1.35 -12.57 -6.96
C VAL A 32 0.01 -12.99 -6.44
N ARG A 33 0.51 -12.34 -5.41
CA ARG A 33 1.81 -12.63 -4.80
C ARG A 33 1.70 -13.21 -3.39
N ARG A 34 0.49 -13.41 -2.89
CA ARG A 34 0.22 -13.98 -1.56
C ARG A 34 -1.04 -14.81 -1.61
N LEU A 35 -1.00 -15.91 -0.91
CA LEU A 35 -2.13 -16.81 -0.78
C LEU A 35 -2.37 -17.08 0.72
N PRO A 36 -3.50 -16.64 1.28
CA PRO A 36 -3.96 -17.14 2.56
C PRO A 36 -4.16 -18.66 2.49
N VAL A 37 -3.72 -19.36 3.52
CA VAL A 37 -3.83 -20.81 3.62
C VAL A 37 -4.96 -21.15 4.58
N LEU A 38 -5.93 -21.93 4.10
CA LEU A 38 -7.09 -22.37 4.88
C LEU A 38 -6.99 -23.85 5.20
N ASP A 39 -7.56 -24.24 6.33
CA ASP A 39 -7.81 -25.66 6.65
C ASP A 39 -9.08 -26.20 5.97
N SER A 40 -9.39 -27.47 6.21
CA SER A 40 -10.59 -28.13 5.68
C SER A 40 -11.91 -27.52 6.17
N HIS A 41 -11.89 -26.71 7.22
CA HIS A 41 -13.06 -26.04 7.78
C HIS A 41 -13.17 -24.58 7.30
N GLY A 42 -12.23 -24.13 6.43
CA GLY A 42 -12.18 -22.76 5.92
C GLY A 42 -11.55 -21.77 6.89
N LYS A 43 -10.89 -22.21 7.96
CA LYS A 43 -10.20 -21.35 8.91
C LYS A 43 -8.81 -20.97 8.39
N LEU A 44 -8.41 -19.73 8.58
CA LEU A 44 -7.07 -19.24 8.25
C LEU A 44 -6.03 -19.90 9.17
N VAL A 45 -5.11 -20.67 8.58
CA VAL A 45 -4.04 -21.40 9.29
C VAL A 45 -2.64 -20.93 8.93
N GLY A 46 -2.52 -20.11 7.87
CA GLY A 46 -1.23 -19.58 7.41
C GLY A 46 -1.39 -18.58 6.29
N ILE A 47 -0.26 -18.03 5.87
CA ILE A 47 -0.12 -17.24 4.66
C ILE A 47 1.21 -17.58 3.99
N VAL A 48 1.25 -17.60 2.67
CA VAL A 48 2.48 -17.81 1.90
C VAL A 48 2.62 -16.75 0.83
N SER A 49 3.82 -16.22 0.65
CA SER A 49 4.17 -15.29 -0.43
C SER A 49 4.96 -15.99 -1.55
N ASP A 50 5.04 -15.34 -2.70
CA ASP A 50 5.89 -15.76 -3.82
C ASP A 50 7.36 -15.86 -3.40
N GLN A 51 7.83 -14.97 -2.53
CA GLN A 51 9.20 -15.02 -1.97
C GLN A 51 9.42 -16.26 -1.11
N ASP A 52 8.47 -16.58 -0.20
CA ASP A 52 8.59 -17.79 0.64
C ASP A 52 8.74 -19.05 -0.20
N LEU A 53 7.94 -19.17 -1.27
CA LEU A 53 7.97 -20.30 -2.19
C LEU A 53 9.25 -20.34 -3.03
N LEU A 54 9.77 -19.18 -3.46
CA LEU A 54 11.02 -19.10 -4.22
C LEU A 54 12.24 -19.40 -3.35
N TYR A 55 12.29 -18.91 -2.11
CA TYR A 55 13.39 -19.22 -1.18
C TYR A 55 13.42 -20.68 -0.76
N ALA A 56 12.29 -21.35 -0.69
CA ALA A 56 12.18 -22.76 -0.44
C ALA A 56 12.64 -23.62 -1.63
N SER A 57 12.78 -23.03 -2.81
CA SER A 57 13.23 -23.71 -4.02
C SER A 57 14.76 -23.84 -4.03
N PRO A 58 15.32 -25.00 -4.46
CA PRO A 58 16.77 -25.19 -4.55
C PRO A 58 17.42 -24.12 -5.42
N SER A 59 18.61 -23.66 -5.01
CA SER A 59 19.40 -22.73 -5.80
C SER A 59 19.79 -23.33 -7.16
N PRO A 60 19.84 -22.53 -8.25
CA PRO A 60 20.38 -22.97 -9.54
C PRO A 60 21.83 -23.50 -9.49
N VAL A 61 22.56 -23.18 -8.41
CA VAL A 61 23.94 -23.62 -8.15
C VAL A 61 23.97 -24.98 -7.43
N SER A 62 22.83 -25.63 -7.21
CA SER A 62 22.75 -26.96 -6.60
C SER A 62 23.45 -28.02 -7.47
N SER A 63 24.15 -28.98 -6.83
CA SER A 63 24.73 -30.14 -7.49
C SER A 63 23.69 -31.18 -7.93
N LEU A 64 22.42 -30.96 -7.67
CA LEU A 64 21.30 -31.82 -8.04
C LEU A 64 21.01 -31.72 -9.52
N SER A 65 20.68 -32.88 -10.13
CA SER A 65 20.14 -32.87 -11.49
C SER A 65 18.76 -32.17 -11.55
N VAL A 66 18.39 -31.69 -12.73
CA VAL A 66 17.08 -31.07 -12.96
C VAL A 66 15.91 -31.96 -12.52
N TRP A 67 16.03 -33.28 -12.75
CA TRP A 67 15.03 -34.28 -12.36
C TRP A 67 14.89 -34.41 -10.84
N GLU A 68 16.02 -34.45 -10.13
CA GLU A 68 16.04 -34.52 -8.67
C GLU A 68 15.45 -33.24 -8.05
N MET A 69 15.79 -32.07 -8.61
CA MET A 69 15.21 -30.81 -8.18
C MET A 69 13.69 -30.79 -8.36
N HIS A 70 13.19 -31.17 -9.53
CA HIS A 70 11.75 -31.26 -9.80
C HIS A 70 11.05 -32.23 -8.86
N TYR A 71 11.65 -33.39 -8.61
CA TYR A 71 11.09 -34.39 -7.71
C TYR A 71 11.00 -33.88 -6.26
N LEU A 72 12.04 -33.23 -5.75
CA LEU A 72 12.06 -32.67 -4.40
C LEU A 72 11.07 -31.53 -4.25
N LEU A 73 11.03 -30.61 -5.22
CA LEU A 73 10.07 -29.51 -5.22
C LEU A 73 8.62 -29.99 -5.26
N ALA A 74 8.33 -31.03 -6.05
CA ALA A 74 6.98 -31.58 -6.13
C ALA A 74 6.49 -32.17 -4.81
N LYS A 75 7.41 -32.58 -3.92
CA LYS A 75 7.08 -33.09 -2.58
C LYS A 75 6.94 -32.00 -1.53
N LEU A 76 7.59 -30.85 -1.72
CA LEU A 76 7.57 -29.76 -0.76
C LEU A 76 6.17 -29.12 -0.73
N LYS A 77 5.56 -29.11 0.44
CA LYS A 77 4.20 -28.59 0.65
C LYS A 77 4.21 -27.17 1.22
N VAL A 78 3.14 -26.45 0.97
CA VAL A 78 2.93 -25.09 1.49
C VAL A 78 3.03 -25.04 3.01
N GLU A 79 2.55 -26.06 3.72
CA GLU A 79 2.62 -26.14 5.19
C GLU A 79 4.04 -26.11 5.78
N GLU A 80 5.06 -26.48 4.99
CA GLU A 80 6.46 -26.49 5.39
C GLU A 80 7.11 -25.10 5.29
N VAL A 81 6.53 -24.22 4.46
CA VAL A 81 7.12 -22.91 4.13
C VAL A 81 6.24 -21.73 4.52
N MET A 82 4.95 -21.94 4.84
CA MET A 82 4.02 -20.88 5.18
C MET A 82 4.32 -20.22 6.53
N THR A 83 4.02 -18.97 6.67
CA THR A 83 3.96 -18.28 7.96
C THR A 83 2.68 -18.68 8.69
N ARG A 84 2.80 -19.33 9.85
CA ARG A 84 1.66 -19.80 10.66
C ARG A 84 1.07 -18.73 11.58
N LYS A 85 1.91 -17.85 12.13
CA LYS A 85 1.46 -16.72 12.98
C LYS A 85 1.07 -15.56 12.08
N VAL A 86 -0.13 -15.62 11.52
CA VAL A 86 -0.61 -14.61 10.57
C VAL A 86 -1.08 -13.37 11.32
N ILE A 87 -0.54 -12.21 10.95
CA ILE A 87 -1.05 -10.91 11.40
C ILE A 87 -2.24 -10.58 10.50
N THR A 88 -3.38 -10.28 11.11
CA THR A 88 -4.63 -9.98 10.42
C THR A 88 -5.19 -8.64 10.84
N VAL A 89 -6.10 -8.10 10.05
CA VAL A 89 -6.88 -6.90 10.37
C VAL A 89 -8.37 -7.17 10.16
N THR A 90 -9.21 -6.24 10.58
CA THR A 90 -10.64 -6.28 10.29
C THR A 90 -11.02 -5.33 9.15
N GLU A 91 -12.23 -5.47 8.63
CA GLU A 91 -12.76 -4.57 7.60
C GLU A 91 -12.83 -3.11 8.05
N ASP A 92 -13.02 -2.88 9.36
CA ASP A 92 -13.16 -1.55 9.97
C ASP A 92 -11.83 -0.94 10.42
N THR A 93 -10.70 -1.65 10.20
CA THR A 93 -9.37 -1.11 10.50
C THR A 93 -9.10 0.11 9.61
N PRO A 94 -8.63 1.24 10.17
CA PRO A 94 -8.15 2.37 9.37
C PRO A 94 -7.03 1.94 8.42
N LEU A 95 -7.05 2.45 7.18
CA LEU A 95 -6.08 2.03 6.15
C LEU A 95 -4.64 2.40 6.51
N GLU A 96 -4.45 3.55 7.15
CA GLU A 96 -3.17 4.00 7.70
C GLU A 96 -2.66 3.10 8.83
N GLU A 97 -3.54 2.52 9.62
CA GLU A 97 -3.17 1.54 10.65
C GLU A 97 -2.73 0.22 10.02
N ALA A 98 -3.43 -0.26 8.97
CA ALA A 98 -3.00 -1.42 8.20
C ALA A 98 -1.62 -1.16 7.56
N ALA A 99 -1.38 0.04 7.03
CA ALA A 99 -0.09 0.46 6.49
C ALA A 99 1.02 0.42 7.56
N ARG A 100 0.74 0.95 8.76
CA ARG A 100 1.67 0.92 9.90
C ARG A 100 2.01 -0.52 10.29
N ILE A 101 1.00 -1.39 10.43
CA ILE A 101 1.22 -2.80 10.74
C ILE A 101 2.11 -3.49 9.71
N MET A 102 1.88 -3.24 8.40
CA MET A 102 2.72 -3.79 7.33
C MET A 102 4.16 -3.30 7.44
N ALA A 103 4.36 -2.00 7.64
CA ALA A 103 5.69 -1.39 7.73
C ALA A 103 6.48 -1.88 8.95
N ASP A 104 5.86 -1.88 10.13
CA ASP A 104 6.50 -2.27 11.39
C ASP A 104 6.90 -3.75 11.40
N ASN A 105 6.09 -4.61 10.76
CA ASN A 105 6.33 -6.05 10.69
C ASN A 105 7.06 -6.48 9.40
N LYS A 106 7.36 -5.56 8.48
CA LYS A 106 8.00 -5.83 7.17
C LYS A 106 7.24 -6.87 6.34
N ILE A 107 5.93 -6.79 6.34
CA ILE A 107 5.03 -7.66 5.59
C ILE A 107 4.25 -6.85 4.55
N GLY A 108 4.05 -7.40 3.38
CA GLY A 108 3.44 -6.67 2.27
C GLY A 108 1.96 -6.97 2.06
N GLY A 109 1.27 -7.57 3.03
CA GLY A 109 -0.17 -7.80 2.95
C GLY A 109 -0.73 -8.47 4.20
N LEU A 110 -1.99 -8.17 4.48
CA LEU A 110 -2.73 -8.60 5.67
C LEU A 110 -4.05 -9.25 5.24
N PRO A 111 -4.30 -10.51 5.63
CA PRO A 111 -5.64 -11.08 5.54
C PRO A 111 -6.62 -10.25 6.37
N VAL A 112 -7.81 -10.06 5.82
CA VAL A 112 -8.89 -9.30 6.45
C VAL A 112 -9.93 -10.27 6.97
N MET A 113 -10.17 -10.20 8.26
CA MET A 113 -11.07 -11.11 8.95
C MET A 113 -12.37 -10.41 9.36
N ARG A 114 -13.47 -11.15 9.28
CA ARG A 114 -14.73 -10.81 9.95
C ARG A 114 -15.04 -11.96 10.90
N GLU A 115 -14.93 -11.71 12.19
CA GLU A 115 -14.92 -12.78 13.20
C GLU A 115 -13.85 -13.83 12.83
N ASP A 116 -14.20 -15.08 12.65
CA ASP A 116 -13.29 -16.17 12.30
C ASP A 116 -13.21 -16.44 10.77
N LYS A 117 -13.87 -15.62 9.94
CA LYS A 117 -13.91 -15.81 8.49
C LYS A 117 -12.96 -14.87 7.75
N LEU A 118 -12.19 -15.42 6.82
CA LEU A 118 -11.41 -14.64 5.87
C LEU A 118 -12.38 -14.01 4.84
N VAL A 119 -12.41 -12.66 4.79
CA VAL A 119 -13.31 -11.90 3.89
C VAL A 119 -12.56 -11.06 2.85
N GLY A 120 -11.27 -10.91 3.01
CA GLY A 120 -10.46 -10.13 2.08
C GLY A 120 -8.96 -10.26 2.34
N ILE A 121 -8.22 -9.54 1.52
CA ILE A 121 -6.79 -9.27 1.71
C ILE A 121 -6.51 -7.84 1.32
N VAL A 122 -5.75 -7.11 2.14
CA VAL A 122 -5.21 -5.78 1.82
C VAL A 122 -3.70 -5.88 1.66
N THR A 123 -3.16 -5.24 0.63
CA THR A 123 -1.75 -5.33 0.26
C THR A 123 -1.12 -3.96 0.10
N GLU A 124 0.23 -3.90 0.07
CA GLU A 124 0.98 -2.68 -0.25
C GLU A 124 0.49 -2.02 -1.55
N THR A 125 0.13 -2.81 -2.56
CA THR A 125 -0.40 -2.27 -3.82
C THR A 125 -1.69 -1.49 -3.60
N ASP A 126 -2.54 -1.93 -2.69
CA ASP A 126 -3.80 -1.25 -2.37
C ASP A 126 -3.54 0.05 -1.60
N LEU A 127 -2.54 0.05 -0.71
CA LEU A 127 -2.06 1.25 -0.04
C LEU A 127 -1.46 2.26 -1.03
N PHE A 128 -0.65 1.81 -2.00
CA PHE A 128 -0.12 2.69 -3.04
C PHE A 128 -1.22 3.31 -3.91
N LYS A 129 -2.24 2.53 -4.27
CA LYS A 129 -3.40 3.06 -5.02
C LYS A 129 -4.13 4.15 -4.22
N ALA A 130 -4.35 3.91 -2.92
CA ALA A 130 -4.97 4.89 -2.03
C ALA A 130 -4.11 6.16 -1.89
N PHE A 131 -2.79 6.02 -1.78
CA PHE A 131 -1.85 7.14 -1.74
C PHE A 131 -1.88 7.98 -3.03
N LEU A 132 -1.89 7.34 -4.21
CA LEU A 132 -2.01 8.04 -5.49
C LEU A 132 -3.31 8.82 -5.60
N GLU A 133 -4.40 8.30 -5.05
CA GLU A 133 -5.70 8.97 -5.02
C GLU A 133 -5.69 10.16 -4.05
N LEU A 134 -5.21 9.96 -2.82
CA LEU A 134 -5.13 11.01 -1.80
C LEU A 134 -4.30 12.21 -2.25
N LEU A 135 -3.24 11.98 -3.01
CA LEU A 135 -2.40 13.05 -3.55
C LEU A 135 -2.81 13.53 -4.95
N GLY A 136 -3.95 13.06 -5.46
CA GLY A 136 -4.45 13.48 -6.76
C GLY A 136 -3.46 13.21 -7.91
N ALA A 137 -2.66 12.13 -7.83
CA ALA A 137 -1.57 11.89 -8.77
C ALA A 137 -2.03 11.69 -10.23
N ARG A 138 -3.30 11.34 -10.43
CA ARG A 138 -3.92 11.14 -11.75
C ARG A 138 -4.83 12.28 -12.19
N LEU A 139 -4.96 13.33 -11.37
CA LEU A 139 -5.77 14.48 -11.68
C LEU A 139 -4.90 15.56 -12.35
N PRO A 140 -5.39 16.27 -13.36
CA PRO A 140 -4.70 17.45 -13.89
C PRO A 140 -4.71 18.57 -12.88
N GLY A 141 -3.76 19.52 -12.98
CA GLY A 141 -3.72 20.72 -12.16
C GLY A 141 -2.33 21.15 -11.76
N VAL A 142 -2.22 22.25 -11.03
CA VAL A 142 -0.97 22.78 -10.50
C VAL A 142 -0.64 22.12 -9.18
N ARG A 143 0.48 21.40 -9.14
CA ARG A 143 1.04 20.87 -7.90
C ARG A 143 1.98 21.89 -7.27
N VAL A 144 1.76 22.21 -6.01
CA VAL A 144 2.62 23.11 -5.23
C VAL A 144 3.12 22.37 -4.00
N MET A 145 4.41 22.52 -3.69
CA MET A 145 5.00 22.09 -2.43
C MET A 145 5.64 23.30 -1.74
N ALA A 146 5.28 23.55 -0.50
CA ALA A 146 5.72 24.73 0.24
C ALA A 146 6.01 24.39 1.71
N LEU A 147 6.99 25.12 2.29
CA LEU A 147 7.21 25.16 3.73
C LEU A 147 6.21 26.09 4.39
N ILE A 148 5.70 25.70 5.52
CA ILE A 148 4.66 26.43 6.23
C ILE A 148 5.01 26.64 7.71
N PRO A 149 4.58 27.77 8.31
CA PRO A 149 4.71 28.00 9.74
C PRO A 149 3.98 26.94 10.57
N ASP A 150 4.60 26.48 11.66
CA ASP A 150 3.96 25.63 12.67
C ASP A 150 3.09 26.52 13.60
N ALA A 151 1.99 27.03 13.07
CA ALA A 151 1.12 27.95 13.77
C ALA A 151 -0.35 27.62 13.53
N LYS A 152 -1.19 27.91 14.54
CA LYS A 152 -2.65 27.74 14.43
C LYS A 152 -3.20 28.60 13.28
N GLY A 153 -4.07 28.00 12.47
CA GLY A 153 -4.72 28.68 11.35
C GLY A 153 -3.88 28.78 10.07
N THR A 154 -2.65 28.25 10.01
CA THR A 154 -1.84 28.25 8.78
C THR A 154 -2.56 27.60 7.61
N LEU A 155 -3.16 26.42 7.81
CA LEU A 155 -3.92 25.75 6.75
C LEU A 155 -5.12 26.57 6.27
N ALA A 156 -5.85 27.22 7.19
CA ALA A 156 -6.96 28.07 6.83
C ALA A 156 -6.51 29.28 5.97
N LYS A 157 -5.35 29.87 6.27
CA LYS A 157 -4.79 30.94 5.44
C LYS A 157 -4.45 30.47 4.03
N ILE A 158 -3.83 29.29 3.91
CA ILE A 158 -3.48 28.69 2.61
C ILE A 158 -4.74 28.38 1.80
N THR A 159 -5.73 27.71 2.41
CA THR A 159 -6.97 27.36 1.71
C THR A 159 -7.77 28.59 1.28
N ASN A 160 -7.80 29.64 2.11
CA ASN A 160 -8.42 30.92 1.76
C ASN A 160 -7.67 31.64 0.64
N ALA A 161 -6.33 31.60 0.61
CA ALA A 161 -5.54 32.18 -0.46
C ALA A 161 -5.81 31.47 -1.81
N VAL A 162 -5.86 30.13 -1.80
CA VAL A 162 -6.23 29.35 -2.99
C VAL A 162 -7.65 29.68 -3.45
N PHE A 163 -8.62 29.72 -2.53
CA PHE A 163 -10.00 30.08 -2.83
C PHE A 163 -10.12 31.50 -3.39
N GLY A 164 -9.43 32.48 -2.78
CA GLY A 164 -9.41 33.87 -3.26
C GLY A 164 -8.82 34.02 -4.66
N ALA A 165 -7.94 33.13 -5.08
CA ALA A 165 -7.40 33.04 -6.43
C ALA A 165 -8.31 32.26 -7.41
N GLY A 166 -9.49 31.80 -6.98
CA GLY A 166 -10.39 30.99 -7.80
C GLY A 166 -10.01 29.53 -7.94
N GLY A 167 -9.02 29.05 -7.18
CA GLY A 167 -8.53 27.68 -7.26
C GLY A 167 -9.38 26.68 -6.47
N ASN A 168 -9.49 25.47 -6.99
CA ASN A 168 -10.13 24.33 -6.34
C ASN A 168 -9.06 23.31 -5.88
N ILE A 169 -9.01 23.04 -4.57
CA ILE A 169 -8.04 22.09 -4.00
C ILE A 169 -8.54 20.65 -4.22
N MET A 170 -7.84 19.91 -5.06
CA MET A 170 -8.16 18.51 -5.39
C MET A 170 -7.48 17.51 -4.48
N ALA A 171 -6.30 17.85 -3.95
CA ALA A 171 -5.56 17.03 -3.01
C ALA A 171 -4.72 17.90 -2.08
N PHE A 172 -4.56 17.42 -0.86
CA PHE A 172 -3.80 18.07 0.20
C PHE A 172 -3.03 17.03 1.00
N GLY A 173 -1.74 17.23 1.18
CA GLY A 173 -0.90 16.45 2.07
C GLY A 173 -0.03 17.35 2.93
N GLN A 174 0.15 16.98 4.20
CA GLN A 174 1.06 17.64 5.12
C GLN A 174 2.05 16.63 5.70
N SER A 175 3.32 17.00 5.76
CA SER A 175 4.38 16.17 6.34
C SER A 175 5.45 17.05 6.99
N ARG A 176 6.35 16.43 7.73
CA ARG A 176 7.61 17.09 8.11
C ARG A 176 8.55 17.12 6.91
N ASP A 177 9.41 18.15 6.85
CA ASP A 177 10.49 18.23 5.87
C ASP A 177 11.57 17.15 6.15
N ALA A 178 12.57 17.05 5.28
CA ALA A 178 13.64 16.08 5.43
C ALA A 178 14.46 16.23 6.74
N SER A 179 14.47 17.42 7.34
CA SER A 179 15.12 17.68 8.64
C SER A 179 14.26 17.23 9.83
N GLY A 180 12.96 16.96 9.61
CA GLY A 180 11.99 16.65 10.64
C GLY A 180 11.57 17.86 11.51
N THR A 181 12.06 19.06 11.18
CA THR A 181 11.89 20.25 12.04
C THR A 181 10.82 21.20 11.55
N ARG A 182 10.54 21.24 10.23
CA ARG A 182 9.57 22.16 9.63
C ARG A 182 8.40 21.40 9.01
N TRP A 183 7.25 22.06 8.97
CA TRP A 183 6.11 21.54 8.24
C TRP A 183 6.17 21.92 6.77
N GLN A 184 5.79 20.99 5.93
CA GLN A 184 5.55 21.25 4.50
C GLN A 184 4.17 20.77 4.10
N VAL A 185 3.60 21.44 3.10
CA VAL A 185 2.36 21.04 2.45
C VAL A 185 2.63 20.69 0.99
N THR A 186 1.88 19.73 0.48
CA THR A 186 1.74 19.47 -0.95
C THR A 186 0.27 19.67 -1.32
N LEU A 187 0.01 20.56 -2.25
CA LEU A 187 -1.33 20.87 -2.76
C LEU A 187 -1.41 20.46 -4.23
N LYS A 188 -2.56 20.02 -4.66
CA LYS A 188 -2.95 19.95 -6.07
C LYS A 188 -4.17 20.81 -6.28
N VAL A 189 -4.07 21.80 -7.17
CA VAL A 189 -5.10 22.82 -7.37
C VAL A 189 -5.48 22.88 -8.83
N GLN A 190 -6.78 22.95 -9.11
CA GLN A 190 -7.38 23.18 -10.43
C GLN A 190 -7.99 24.59 -10.52
N ASP A 191 -8.41 24.95 -11.71
CA ASP A 191 -9.18 26.18 -12.03
C ASP A 191 -8.43 27.49 -11.79
N VAL A 192 -7.11 27.45 -11.63
CA VAL A 192 -6.27 28.64 -11.43
C VAL A 192 -4.94 28.51 -12.21
N PRO A 193 -4.51 29.58 -12.92
CA PRO A 193 -3.20 29.60 -13.56
C PRO A 193 -2.06 29.48 -12.55
N ARG A 194 -0.99 28.79 -12.92
CA ARG A 194 0.20 28.57 -12.06
C ARG A 194 0.73 29.86 -11.46
N ALA A 195 0.90 30.91 -12.25
CA ALA A 195 1.46 32.19 -11.78
C ALA A 195 0.58 32.84 -10.70
N GLN A 196 -0.72 32.86 -10.92
CA GLN A 196 -1.70 33.41 -9.99
C GLN A 196 -1.76 32.62 -8.68
N LEU A 197 -1.72 31.27 -8.75
CA LEU A 197 -1.66 30.44 -7.56
C LEU A 197 -0.42 30.72 -6.73
N VAL A 198 0.78 30.80 -7.36
CA VAL A 198 2.03 31.08 -6.69
C VAL A 198 1.99 32.46 -6.01
N GLU A 199 1.48 33.47 -6.68
CA GLU A 199 1.34 34.83 -6.11
C GLU A 199 0.40 34.83 -4.91
N ALA A 200 -0.72 34.13 -4.99
CA ALA A 200 -1.71 34.09 -3.92
C ALA A 200 -1.20 33.37 -2.64
N ILE A 201 -0.44 32.29 -2.79
CA ILE A 201 0.02 31.52 -1.61
C ILE A 201 1.32 32.06 -1.01
N ARG A 202 2.14 32.80 -1.77
CA ARG A 202 3.43 33.33 -1.32
C ARG A 202 3.38 34.09 0.02
N PRO A 203 2.39 34.94 0.32
CA PRO A 203 2.31 35.67 1.58
C PRO A 203 1.98 34.80 2.80
N VAL A 204 1.52 33.57 2.60
CA VAL A 204 0.99 32.69 3.66
C VAL A 204 1.85 31.42 3.88
N VAL A 205 2.94 31.28 3.14
CA VAL A 205 3.93 30.21 3.28
C VAL A 205 5.31 30.80 3.61
N GLU A 206 6.21 29.99 4.17
CA GLU A 206 7.60 30.41 4.43
C GLU A 206 8.43 30.35 3.15
N ASP A 207 8.27 29.30 2.36
CA ASP A 207 8.98 29.12 1.10
C ASP A 207 8.19 28.20 0.16
N ILE A 208 8.35 28.39 -1.15
CA ILE A 208 7.79 27.55 -2.19
C ILE A 208 8.90 26.67 -2.76
N LEU A 209 8.84 25.38 -2.47
CA LEU A 209 9.88 24.43 -2.81
C LEU A 209 9.78 23.89 -4.24
N ASP A 210 8.54 23.71 -4.73
CA ASP A 210 8.31 23.12 -6.06
C ASP A 210 6.93 23.53 -6.58
N VAL A 211 6.85 23.83 -7.90
CA VAL A 211 5.59 24.12 -8.59
C VAL A 211 5.61 23.50 -9.97
N ARG A 212 4.65 22.61 -10.26
CA ARG A 212 4.53 21.88 -11.53
C ARG A 212 3.08 21.87 -12.01
N GLU A 213 2.89 21.98 -13.30
CA GLU A 213 1.66 21.60 -13.99
C GLU A 213 1.73 20.13 -14.36
N LEU A 214 0.73 19.34 -13.97
CA LEU A 214 0.68 17.90 -14.16
C LEU A 214 -0.65 17.50 -14.80
#